data_59a9feeabadca0fbb0862333c90113fe
#
_entry.id   59a9feeabadca0fbb0862333c90113fe
#
_cell.length_a   1.000
_cell.length_b   1.000
_cell.length_c   1.000
_cell.angle_alpha   90.00
_cell.angle_beta   90.00
_cell.angle_gamma   90.00
#
_symmetry.space_group_name_H-M   'P 1'
#
loop_
_entity.id
_entity.type
_entity.pdbx_description
1 polymer ?
#
loop_
_entity_poly.entity_id
_entity_poly.type
_entity_poly.pdbx_seq_one_letter_code
_entity_poly.pdbx_strand_id
1 'polypeptide(L)'
;MEENRKDDTGSRENVHESSPVEERTRKYIKIQDGCNQFCTYCLIPYVRGGGQLKSREEDDVIEEVKKYAAQGFKEVVLTGIHLSSYGVDRSPYKQFVELKGQPLVELMKKMDTIDGIERIRLGSLEPRIICDEFLKELKKVTKFCPHFHLSLQSGCDTTLKRMNRHYTAVEYLEKCEQIRGFYEHPAITTDVIVGFPGETIEDFETTRAFVKEAELADIHVFPYSERTGTRAAKMEDQVEAQEKHRRSEILIRDVEQLNQEYRKYFIGKEVTVLFEEIQKIDGISYLTGHNERYVRFGVPAETTKYEENQMVTFVAEKENIL
;
A
#
# COMPACT_ATOMS: atom_id res chain seq x y z
N MET A 1 22.05 -8.01 -66.49
CA MET A 1 20.85 -7.28 -66.02
C MET A 1 20.79 -7.44 -64.55
N GLU A 2 21.35 -6.46 -63.85
CA GLU A 2 21.43 -6.39 -62.38
C GLU A 2 20.22 -5.62 -61.90
N GLU A 3 19.41 -6.22 -61.05
CA GLU A 3 18.33 -5.53 -60.34
C GLU A 3 18.77 -5.17 -58.93
N ASN A 4 18.86 -3.87 -58.71
CA ASN A 4 19.11 -3.20 -57.43
C ASN A 4 18.00 -3.52 -56.41
N ARG A 5 18.31 -4.17 -55.30
CA ARG A 5 17.52 -4.13 -54.06
C ARG A 5 18.01 -2.98 -53.22
N LYS A 6 17.18 -1.97 -53.05
CA LYS A 6 17.34 -0.91 -52.03
C LYS A 6 16.88 -1.45 -50.68
N ASP A 7 17.82 -1.51 -49.76
CA ASP A 7 17.52 -1.71 -48.33
C ASP A 7 16.95 -0.41 -47.75
N ASP A 8 15.70 -0.45 -47.36
CA ASP A 8 15.02 0.63 -46.60
C ASP A 8 15.04 0.25 -45.10
N THR A 9 16.10 0.65 -44.40
CA THR A 9 16.21 0.56 -42.97
C THR A 9 15.64 1.83 -42.32
N GLY A 10 14.32 1.95 -42.32
CA GLY A 10 13.62 2.98 -41.56
C GLY A 10 13.60 2.64 -40.09
N SER A 11 14.59 3.13 -39.36
CA SER A 11 14.59 3.15 -37.90
C SER A 11 13.43 4.03 -37.39
N ARG A 12 12.36 3.39 -36.91
CA ARG A 12 11.31 4.06 -36.16
C ARG A 12 11.79 4.17 -34.72
N GLU A 13 12.43 5.26 -34.37
CA GLU A 13 12.55 5.71 -33.01
C GLU A 13 11.15 6.07 -32.49
N ASN A 14 10.50 5.13 -31.82
CA ASN A 14 9.36 5.42 -30.96
C ASN A 14 9.88 6.12 -29.70
N VAL A 15 10.06 7.43 -29.79
CA VAL A 15 10.14 8.28 -28.61
C VAL A 15 8.74 8.26 -27.98
N HIS A 16 8.53 7.39 -26.99
CA HIS A 16 7.46 7.60 -26.03
C HIS A 16 7.79 8.90 -25.29
N GLU A 17 7.21 10.01 -25.75
CA GLU A 17 7.03 11.18 -24.90
C GLU A 17 6.22 10.70 -23.68
N SER A 18 6.93 10.44 -22.59
CA SER A 18 6.30 10.28 -21.29
C SER A 18 5.60 11.60 -20.98
N SER A 19 4.27 11.56 -20.87
CA SER A 19 3.49 12.67 -20.29
C SER A 19 4.22 13.22 -19.06
N PRO A 20 4.24 14.55 -18.84
CA PRO A 20 4.87 15.10 -17.66
C PRO A 20 4.30 14.36 -16.46
N VAL A 21 5.19 13.74 -15.66
CA VAL A 21 4.81 13.11 -14.40
C VAL A 21 4.25 14.25 -13.58
N GLU A 22 2.93 14.28 -13.40
CA GLU A 22 2.28 15.23 -12.49
C GLU A 22 3.08 15.24 -11.19
N GLU A 23 3.54 16.41 -10.77
CA GLU A 23 4.35 16.55 -9.56
C GLU A 23 3.47 16.14 -8.39
N ARG A 24 3.62 14.89 -7.97
CA ARG A 24 2.89 14.34 -6.83
C ARG A 24 3.30 15.11 -5.58
N THR A 25 2.35 15.50 -4.77
CA THR A 25 2.55 16.24 -3.51
C THR A 25 3.38 15.46 -2.50
N ARG A 26 3.43 14.13 -2.62
CA ARG A 26 4.27 13.24 -1.81
C ARG A 26 5.33 12.53 -2.64
N LYS A 27 6.48 12.23 -2.05
CA LYS A 27 7.56 11.49 -2.70
C LYS A 27 7.65 10.05 -2.23
N TYR A 28 7.72 9.14 -3.20
CA TYR A 28 7.90 7.71 -2.95
C TYR A 28 9.37 7.35 -2.99
N ILE A 29 9.88 6.80 -1.90
CA ILE A 29 11.28 6.44 -1.75
C ILE A 29 11.37 4.92 -1.65
N LYS A 30 11.90 4.29 -2.67
CA LYS A 30 12.13 2.85 -2.67
C LYS A 30 13.40 2.55 -1.86
N ILE A 31 13.24 1.90 -0.70
CA ILE A 31 14.33 1.57 0.22
C ILE A 31 14.74 0.09 0.19
N GLN A 32 13.90 -0.78 -0.41
CA GLN A 32 14.13 -2.22 -0.42
C GLN A 32 13.73 -2.82 -1.79
N ASP A 33 14.51 -3.79 -2.29
CA ASP A 33 14.24 -4.56 -3.51
C ASP A 33 14.37 -6.07 -3.27
N GLY A 34 13.72 -6.85 -4.16
CA GLY A 34 13.67 -8.31 -4.05
C GLY A 34 12.68 -8.81 -3.00
N CYS A 35 12.33 -10.10 -3.10
CA CYS A 35 11.41 -10.77 -2.18
C CYS A 35 11.71 -12.26 -2.14
N ASN A 36 11.71 -12.87 -0.95
CA ASN A 36 11.95 -14.28 -0.72
C ASN A 36 10.74 -15.04 -0.16
N GLN A 37 9.52 -14.48 -0.30
CA GLN A 37 8.31 -15.13 0.24
C GLN A 37 7.73 -16.22 -0.69
N PHE A 38 8.04 -16.21 -1.97
CA PHE A 38 7.62 -17.21 -2.96
C PHE A 38 6.13 -17.53 -2.95
N CYS A 39 5.27 -16.51 -2.79
CA CYS A 39 3.82 -16.66 -2.94
C CYS A 39 3.49 -17.30 -4.28
N THR A 40 2.52 -18.22 -4.31
CA THR A 40 2.24 -19.06 -5.50
C THR A 40 1.78 -18.30 -6.73
N TYR A 41 1.23 -17.11 -6.57
CA TYR A 41 0.73 -16.21 -7.62
C TYR A 41 1.75 -15.16 -8.08
N CYS A 42 2.94 -15.10 -7.46
CA CYS A 42 3.87 -13.98 -7.64
C CYS A 42 5.11 -14.40 -8.43
N LEU A 43 5.48 -13.61 -9.44
CA LEU A 43 6.69 -13.78 -10.23
C LEU A 43 7.91 -13.06 -9.64
N ILE A 44 7.70 -12.11 -8.73
CA ILE A 44 8.75 -11.22 -8.23
C ILE A 44 10.01 -11.97 -7.74
N PRO A 45 9.90 -13.02 -6.92
CA PRO A 45 11.09 -13.74 -6.49
C PRO A 45 11.96 -14.29 -7.64
N TYR A 46 11.34 -14.59 -8.78
CA TYR A 46 12.02 -15.19 -9.94
C TYR A 46 12.60 -14.14 -10.89
N VAL A 47 11.94 -12.98 -11.04
CA VAL A 47 12.34 -11.94 -12.01
C VAL A 47 13.09 -10.78 -11.39
N ARG A 48 13.11 -10.69 -10.05
CA ARG A 48 13.85 -9.68 -9.30
C ARG A 48 14.84 -10.33 -8.32
N GLY A 49 16.03 -10.65 -8.81
CA GLY A 49 17.15 -11.11 -7.98
C GLY A 49 17.07 -12.55 -7.49
N GLY A 50 16.19 -13.42 -8.02
CA GLY A 50 16.16 -14.85 -7.65
C GLY A 50 15.89 -15.12 -6.17
N GLY A 51 15.06 -14.30 -5.52
CA GLY A 51 14.77 -14.37 -4.08
C GLY A 51 15.79 -13.63 -3.21
N GLN A 52 16.78 -12.96 -3.81
CA GLN A 52 17.70 -12.10 -3.05
C GLN A 52 17.02 -10.82 -2.58
N LEU A 53 17.36 -10.42 -1.36
CA LEU A 53 16.92 -9.16 -0.77
C LEU A 53 18.02 -8.12 -0.92
N LYS A 54 17.64 -6.87 -1.15
CA LYS A 54 18.57 -5.75 -1.24
C LYS A 54 17.95 -4.53 -0.57
N SER A 55 18.62 -4.01 0.46
CA SER A 55 18.25 -2.79 1.15
C SER A 55 19.14 -1.64 0.70
N ARG A 56 18.58 -0.44 0.55
CA ARG A 56 19.37 0.77 0.31
C ARG A 56 20.09 1.17 1.58
N GLU A 57 21.30 1.74 1.42
CA GLU A 57 22.03 2.32 2.54
C GLU A 57 21.24 3.44 3.19
N GLU A 58 21.31 3.49 4.51
CA GLU A 58 20.53 4.43 5.31
C GLU A 58 20.89 5.88 4.97
N ASP A 59 22.18 6.17 4.86
CA ASP A 59 22.67 7.52 4.55
C ASP A 59 22.16 8.01 3.18
N ASP A 60 22.12 7.15 2.17
CA ASP A 60 21.57 7.47 0.84
C ASP A 60 20.08 7.82 0.92
N VAL A 61 19.32 7.12 1.77
CA VAL A 61 17.89 7.39 1.97
C VAL A 61 17.70 8.72 2.70
N ILE A 62 18.48 8.97 3.75
CA ILE A 62 18.42 10.23 4.53
C ILE A 62 18.78 11.44 3.65
N GLU A 63 19.81 11.35 2.81
CA GLU A 63 20.17 12.41 1.87
C GLU A 63 19.05 12.70 0.87
N GLU A 64 18.41 11.66 0.33
CA GLU A 64 17.28 11.80 -0.58
C GLU A 64 16.09 12.48 0.10
N VAL A 65 15.76 12.09 1.35
CA VAL A 65 14.69 12.72 2.14
C VAL A 65 14.98 14.20 2.38
N LYS A 66 16.23 14.57 2.77
CA LYS A 66 16.64 15.97 2.94
C LYS A 66 16.49 16.78 1.65
N LYS A 67 16.83 16.18 0.51
CA LYS A 67 16.65 16.81 -0.79
C LYS A 67 15.18 17.11 -1.08
N TYR A 68 14.27 16.18 -0.79
CA TYR A 68 12.83 16.40 -0.98
C TYR A 68 12.28 17.44 0.02
N ALA A 69 12.74 17.43 1.27
CA ALA A 69 12.40 18.46 2.24
C ALA A 69 12.80 19.86 1.75
N ALA A 70 14.01 20.01 1.21
CA ALA A 70 14.50 21.26 0.64
C ALA A 70 13.72 21.72 -0.62
N GLN A 71 13.08 20.79 -1.34
CA GLN A 71 12.16 21.07 -2.44
C GLN A 71 10.74 21.43 -1.99
N GLY A 72 10.44 21.40 -0.69
CA GLY A 72 9.16 21.76 -0.11
C GLY A 72 8.15 20.62 0.01
N PHE A 73 8.53 19.37 -0.30
CA PHE A 73 7.65 18.22 -0.08
C PHE A 73 7.41 17.97 1.41
N LYS A 74 6.14 17.74 1.77
CA LYS A 74 5.72 17.56 3.16
C LYS A 74 5.61 16.11 3.59
N GLU A 75 5.34 15.19 2.65
CA GLU A 75 5.13 13.78 2.92
C GLU A 75 6.07 12.90 2.09
N VAL A 76 6.68 11.91 2.74
CA VAL A 76 7.44 10.84 2.08
C VAL A 76 6.81 9.49 2.38
N VAL A 77 6.81 8.61 1.37
CA VAL A 77 6.30 7.25 1.46
C VAL A 77 7.45 6.27 1.25
N LEU A 78 7.81 5.52 2.28
CA LEU A 78 8.80 4.46 2.17
C LEU A 78 8.19 3.24 1.47
N THR A 79 8.81 2.79 0.40
CA THR A 79 8.34 1.66 -0.40
C THR A 79 9.42 0.59 -0.56
N GLY A 80 8.96 -0.63 -0.87
CA GLY A 80 9.83 -1.76 -1.20
C GLY A 80 9.03 -2.85 -1.87
N ILE A 81 9.72 -3.79 -2.48
CA ILE A 81 9.09 -5.03 -2.98
C ILE A 81 8.58 -5.87 -1.82
N HIS A 82 9.34 -5.93 -0.73
CA HIS A 82 8.94 -6.52 0.54
C HIS A 82 9.51 -5.67 1.69
N LEU A 83 8.88 -4.53 1.92
CA LEU A 83 9.36 -3.50 2.84
C LEU A 83 9.72 -4.05 4.23
N SER A 84 8.95 -5.02 4.73
CA SER A 84 9.22 -5.71 6.00
C SER A 84 10.61 -6.38 6.06
N SER A 85 11.24 -6.65 4.92
CA SER A 85 12.59 -7.23 4.83
C SER A 85 13.71 -6.20 4.79
N TYR A 86 13.44 -4.92 4.99
CA TYR A 86 14.49 -3.92 5.04
C TYR A 86 15.53 -4.24 6.12
N GLY A 87 16.81 -4.29 5.75
CA GLY A 87 17.93 -4.61 6.62
C GLY A 87 18.26 -6.10 6.80
N VAL A 88 17.43 -7.02 6.28
CA VAL A 88 17.69 -8.48 6.39
C VAL A 88 19.00 -8.86 5.72
N ASP A 89 19.28 -8.32 4.55
CA ASP A 89 20.50 -8.58 3.76
C ASP A 89 21.81 -8.13 4.43
N ARG A 90 21.72 -7.33 5.50
CA ARG A 90 22.84 -6.80 6.29
C ARG A 90 22.94 -7.41 7.67
N SER A 91 22.09 -8.36 7.98
CA SER A 91 22.02 -9.00 9.29
C SER A 91 22.44 -10.47 9.21
N PRO A 92 22.80 -11.10 10.34
CA PRO A 92 23.03 -12.54 10.39
C PRO A 92 21.73 -13.35 10.23
N TYR A 93 20.58 -12.71 10.39
CA TYR A 93 19.27 -13.34 10.24
C TYR A 93 18.86 -13.45 8.79
N LYS A 94 18.12 -14.52 8.46
CA LYS A 94 17.64 -14.77 7.10
C LYS A 94 16.17 -14.40 6.89
N GLN A 95 15.45 -14.18 7.99
CA GLN A 95 14.02 -13.88 7.98
C GLN A 95 13.74 -12.54 8.67
N PHE A 96 12.87 -11.75 8.06
CA PHE A 96 12.53 -10.42 8.56
C PHE A 96 11.83 -10.44 9.94
N VAL A 97 11.11 -11.52 10.27
CA VAL A 97 10.45 -11.69 11.56
C VAL A 97 11.42 -11.66 12.74
N GLU A 98 12.66 -12.11 12.53
CA GLU A 98 13.71 -12.13 13.56
C GLU A 98 14.22 -10.72 13.87
N LEU A 99 14.15 -9.81 12.89
CA LEU A 99 14.53 -8.40 13.04
C LEU A 99 13.45 -7.55 13.71
N LYS A 100 12.21 -8.06 13.83
CA LYS A 100 11.08 -7.33 14.44
C LYS A 100 10.92 -5.89 13.91
N GLY A 101 11.24 -5.67 12.63
CA GLY A 101 11.18 -4.37 11.97
C GLY A 101 12.19 -3.32 12.47
N GLN A 102 13.14 -3.68 13.34
CA GLN A 102 14.08 -2.75 13.95
C GLN A 102 14.83 -1.88 12.93
N PRO A 103 15.43 -2.40 11.83
CA PRO A 103 16.14 -1.55 10.89
C PRO A 103 15.24 -0.50 10.21
N LEU A 104 13.99 -0.85 9.93
CA LEU A 104 13.02 0.07 9.33
C LEU A 104 12.67 1.20 10.29
N VAL A 105 12.41 0.88 11.57
CA VAL A 105 12.07 1.89 12.57
C VAL A 105 13.26 2.80 12.89
N GLU A 106 14.49 2.26 12.95
CA GLU A 106 15.68 3.10 13.17
C GLU A 106 15.90 4.10 12.03
N LEU A 107 15.70 3.68 10.78
CA LEU A 107 15.70 4.60 9.64
C LEU A 107 14.62 5.70 9.81
N MET A 108 13.39 5.31 10.16
CA MET A 108 12.29 6.26 10.36
C MET A 108 12.56 7.26 11.50
N LYS A 109 13.18 6.83 12.61
CA LYS A 109 13.59 7.74 13.70
C LYS A 109 14.58 8.80 13.23
N LYS A 110 15.52 8.44 12.36
CA LYS A 110 16.45 9.42 11.77
C LYS A 110 15.73 10.37 10.82
N MET A 111 14.78 9.86 10.02
CA MET A 111 13.95 10.70 9.15
C MET A 111 13.05 11.65 9.95
N ASP A 112 12.60 11.26 11.14
CA ASP A 112 11.73 12.04 12.02
C ASP A 112 12.38 13.37 12.44
N THR A 113 13.71 13.43 12.45
CA THR A 113 14.49 14.63 12.81
C THR A 113 14.71 15.60 11.64
N ILE A 114 14.28 15.27 10.42
CA ILE A 114 14.53 16.10 9.24
C ILE A 114 13.47 17.20 9.17
N ASP A 115 13.90 18.46 9.25
CA ASP A 115 13.01 19.60 9.10
C ASP A 115 12.41 19.67 7.68
N GLY A 116 11.16 20.12 7.57
CA GLY A 116 10.44 20.29 6.31
C GLY A 116 9.63 19.06 5.90
N ILE A 117 9.97 17.84 6.34
CA ILE A 117 9.10 16.69 6.26
C ILE A 117 8.17 16.67 7.47
N GLU A 118 6.88 16.58 7.21
CA GLU A 118 5.83 16.59 8.24
C GLU A 118 5.20 15.19 8.41
N ARG A 119 5.31 14.32 7.39
CA ARG A 119 4.71 12.98 7.39
C ARG A 119 5.64 11.94 6.80
N ILE A 120 5.68 10.77 7.45
CA ILE A 120 6.36 9.56 7.00
C ILE A 120 5.32 8.45 6.92
N ARG A 121 5.09 7.93 5.73
CA ARG A 121 4.15 6.84 5.49
C ARG A 121 4.88 5.58 5.06
N LEU A 122 4.37 4.42 5.46
CA LEU A 122 4.85 3.12 5.01
C LEU A 122 3.98 2.60 3.86
N GLY A 123 4.62 1.99 2.89
CA GLY A 123 3.96 1.13 1.91
C GLY A 123 3.55 -0.20 2.53
N SER A 124 3.26 -1.20 1.67
CA SER A 124 2.74 -2.50 2.10
C SER A 124 3.69 -3.24 3.03
N LEU A 125 3.13 -3.71 4.13
CA LEU A 125 3.80 -4.53 5.14
C LEU A 125 3.28 -5.96 5.11
N GLU A 126 4.14 -6.90 5.40
CA GLU A 126 3.76 -8.27 5.69
C GLU A 126 3.27 -8.36 7.16
N PRO A 127 2.13 -9.00 7.44
CA PRO A 127 1.50 -8.94 8.77
C PRO A 127 2.40 -9.36 9.94
N ARG A 128 3.28 -10.34 9.74
CA ARG A 128 4.18 -10.88 10.78
C ARG A 128 5.26 -9.90 11.28
N ILE A 129 5.44 -8.72 10.62
CA ILE A 129 6.32 -7.67 11.17
C ILE A 129 5.68 -7.02 12.41
N ILE A 130 4.34 -7.06 12.49
CA ILE A 130 3.62 -6.45 13.59
C ILE A 130 3.83 -7.26 14.86
N CYS A 131 4.51 -6.64 15.81
CA CYS A 131 4.70 -7.13 17.16
C CYS A 131 4.81 -5.94 18.11
N ASP A 132 4.69 -6.18 19.40
CA ASP A 132 4.72 -5.12 20.42
C ASP A 132 6.00 -4.28 20.37
N GLU A 133 7.15 -4.92 20.15
CA GLU A 133 8.44 -4.23 20.04
C GLU A 133 8.46 -3.27 18.84
N PHE A 134 7.98 -3.72 17.67
CA PHE A 134 7.88 -2.89 16.48
C PHE A 134 6.96 -1.70 16.71
N LEU A 135 5.73 -1.94 17.20
CA LEU A 135 4.74 -0.89 17.44
C LEU A 135 5.19 0.10 18.52
N LYS A 136 5.81 -0.38 19.60
CA LYS A 136 6.37 0.46 20.65
C LYS A 136 7.46 1.41 20.14
N GLU A 137 8.34 0.91 19.30
CA GLU A 137 9.40 1.73 18.73
C GLU A 137 8.87 2.67 17.63
N LEU A 138 7.94 2.20 16.78
CA LEU A 138 7.28 3.00 15.77
C LEU A 138 6.47 4.16 16.36
N LYS A 139 5.85 3.97 17.55
CA LYS A 139 5.12 5.01 18.28
C LYS A 139 6.00 6.22 18.67
N LYS A 140 7.33 6.05 18.70
CA LYS A 140 8.28 7.13 18.99
C LYS A 140 8.57 8.01 17.77
N VAL A 141 8.18 7.58 16.57
CA VAL A 141 8.30 8.35 15.33
C VAL A 141 7.11 9.30 15.23
N THR A 142 7.34 10.58 15.51
CA THR A 142 6.25 11.58 15.69
C THR A 142 5.55 11.93 14.36
N LYS A 143 6.27 11.84 13.24
CA LYS A 143 5.77 12.10 11.88
C LYS A 143 5.16 10.89 11.21
N PHE A 144 5.13 9.71 11.88
CA PHE A 144 4.53 8.52 11.33
C PHE A 144 3.02 8.68 11.11
N CYS A 145 2.57 8.37 9.91
CA CYS A 145 1.15 8.30 9.58
C CYS A 145 0.57 6.97 10.10
N PRO A 146 -0.43 6.97 11.02
CA PRO A 146 -1.04 5.74 11.53
C PRO A 146 -1.95 5.07 10.48
N HIS A 147 -1.34 4.74 9.34
CA HIS A 147 -1.89 4.02 8.21
C HIS A 147 -1.02 2.78 7.95
N PHE A 148 -1.61 1.61 8.07
CA PHE A 148 -0.96 0.32 7.91
C PHE A 148 -1.60 -0.44 6.76
N HIS A 149 -0.90 -0.55 5.64
CA HIS A 149 -1.33 -1.44 4.57
C HIS A 149 -0.74 -2.82 4.83
N LEU A 150 -1.54 -3.75 5.37
CA LEU A 150 -1.14 -5.12 5.69
C LEU A 150 -1.65 -6.09 4.63
N SER A 151 -0.75 -6.84 3.99
CA SER A 151 -1.10 -7.77 2.91
C SER A 151 -1.83 -9.01 3.42
N LEU A 152 -3.18 -8.99 3.48
CA LEU A 152 -4.03 -10.14 3.89
C LEU A 152 -4.11 -11.20 2.80
N GLN A 153 -4.48 -10.81 1.60
CA GLN A 153 -4.72 -11.61 0.39
C GLN A 153 -5.98 -12.49 0.42
N SER A 154 -6.35 -13.10 1.54
CA SER A 154 -7.59 -13.86 1.75
C SER A 154 -7.89 -13.97 3.26
N GLY A 155 -9.15 -13.97 3.64
CA GLY A 155 -9.60 -14.24 5.02
C GLY A 155 -9.84 -15.73 5.30
N CYS A 156 -9.52 -16.63 4.36
CA CYS A 156 -9.70 -18.08 4.49
C CYS A 156 -8.34 -18.80 4.54
N ASP A 157 -8.08 -19.55 5.61
CA ASP A 157 -6.80 -20.24 5.84
C ASP A 157 -6.50 -21.29 4.75
N THR A 158 -7.50 -21.95 4.18
CA THR A 158 -7.34 -22.88 3.07
C THR A 158 -6.75 -22.16 1.85
N THR A 159 -7.30 -20.99 1.52
CA THR A 159 -6.82 -20.16 0.42
C THR A 159 -5.44 -19.57 0.72
N LEU A 160 -5.20 -19.05 1.93
CA LEU A 160 -3.88 -18.55 2.36
C LEU A 160 -2.79 -19.61 2.22
N LYS A 161 -3.06 -20.84 2.62
CA LYS A 161 -2.13 -21.99 2.46
C LYS A 161 -1.84 -22.28 0.98
N ARG A 162 -2.86 -22.27 0.09
CA ARG A 162 -2.69 -22.41 -1.35
C ARG A 162 -1.86 -21.26 -1.94
N MET A 163 -2.01 -20.05 -1.41
CA MET A 163 -1.23 -18.87 -1.78
C MET A 163 0.22 -18.91 -1.28
N ASN A 164 0.60 -19.90 -0.44
CA ASN A 164 1.87 -19.97 0.28
C ASN A 164 2.09 -18.76 1.19
N ARG A 165 1.02 -18.36 1.91
CA ARG A 165 1.13 -17.37 2.98
C ARG A 165 1.49 -18.08 4.29
N HIS A 166 2.24 -17.38 5.15
CA HIS A 166 2.84 -17.95 6.35
C HIS A 166 2.18 -17.39 7.63
N TYR A 167 0.91 -17.07 7.55
CA TYR A 167 0.04 -16.65 8.67
C TYR A 167 -1.38 -17.16 8.41
N THR A 168 -2.17 -17.22 9.47
CA THR A 168 -3.60 -17.53 9.43
C THR A 168 -4.45 -16.25 9.50
N ALA A 169 -5.74 -16.36 9.20
CA ALA A 169 -6.70 -15.28 9.37
C ALA A 169 -6.76 -14.78 10.82
N VAL A 170 -6.73 -15.71 11.80
CA VAL A 170 -6.71 -15.38 13.23
C VAL A 170 -5.45 -14.60 13.60
N GLU A 171 -4.28 -15.04 13.18
CA GLU A 171 -3.02 -14.30 13.41
C GLU A 171 -3.04 -12.91 12.79
N TYR A 172 -3.67 -12.75 11.61
CA TYR A 172 -3.84 -11.43 10.99
C TYR A 172 -4.75 -10.51 11.83
N LEU A 173 -5.87 -11.03 12.33
CA LEU A 173 -6.78 -10.29 13.21
C LEU A 173 -6.09 -9.83 14.49
N GLU A 174 -5.31 -10.70 15.13
CA GLU A 174 -4.47 -10.35 16.29
C GLU A 174 -3.51 -9.18 15.98
N LYS A 175 -2.94 -9.11 14.75
CA LYS A 175 -2.10 -7.98 14.33
C LYS A 175 -2.90 -6.68 14.21
N CYS A 176 -4.13 -6.75 13.70
CA CYS A 176 -5.02 -5.60 13.65
C CYS A 176 -5.34 -5.08 15.07
N GLU A 177 -5.64 -5.97 15.99
CA GLU A 177 -5.91 -5.61 17.39
C GLU A 177 -4.68 -5.04 18.10
N GLN A 178 -3.49 -5.63 17.87
CA GLN A 178 -2.24 -5.06 18.38
C GLN A 178 -2.05 -3.62 17.91
N ILE A 179 -2.25 -3.34 16.62
CA ILE A 179 -2.14 -1.96 16.08
C ILE A 179 -3.15 -1.03 16.76
N ARG A 180 -4.41 -1.46 16.95
CA ARG A 180 -5.46 -0.66 17.62
C ARG A 180 -5.14 -0.41 19.10
N GLY A 181 -4.39 -1.30 19.74
CA GLY A 181 -3.90 -1.09 21.11
C GLY A 181 -2.86 0.03 21.22
N PHE A 182 -2.12 0.33 20.15
CA PHE A 182 -1.10 1.38 20.14
C PHE A 182 -1.58 2.71 19.55
N TYR A 183 -2.52 2.67 18.61
CA TYR A 183 -2.99 3.85 17.86
C TYR A 183 -4.50 3.99 17.95
N GLU A 184 -4.97 5.19 18.23
CA GLU A 184 -6.39 5.51 18.20
C GLU A 184 -6.88 5.55 16.75
N HIS A 185 -7.87 4.75 16.42
CA HIS A 185 -8.51 4.67 15.10
C HIS A 185 -7.52 4.64 13.91
N PRO A 186 -6.54 3.70 13.90
CA PRO A 186 -5.58 3.61 12.80
C PRO A 186 -6.29 3.20 11.51
N ALA A 187 -5.80 3.65 10.36
CA ALA A 187 -6.23 3.08 9.10
C ALA A 187 -5.49 1.76 8.85
N ILE A 188 -6.20 0.64 8.89
CA ILE A 188 -5.67 -0.65 8.47
C ILE A 188 -6.30 -0.97 7.13
N THR A 189 -5.49 -1.02 6.07
CA THR A 189 -5.92 -1.31 4.71
C THR A 189 -5.26 -2.57 4.20
N THR A 190 -5.82 -3.19 3.17
CA THR A 190 -5.28 -4.44 2.64
C THR A 190 -5.62 -4.67 1.17
N ASP A 191 -5.01 -5.71 0.60
CA ASP A 191 -5.39 -6.32 -0.67
C ASP A 191 -6.08 -7.66 -0.41
N VAL A 192 -7.14 -7.97 -1.17
CA VAL A 192 -7.80 -9.28 -1.20
C VAL A 192 -7.93 -9.76 -2.63
N ILE A 193 -7.50 -11.01 -2.88
CA ILE A 193 -7.63 -11.68 -4.16
C ILE A 193 -8.79 -12.68 -4.07
N VAL A 194 -9.82 -12.50 -4.90
CA VAL A 194 -10.98 -13.39 -4.98
C VAL A 194 -10.87 -14.33 -6.19
N GLY A 195 -11.46 -15.52 -6.08
CA GLY A 195 -11.44 -16.52 -7.15
C GLY A 195 -10.04 -17.10 -7.38
N PHE A 196 -9.25 -17.23 -6.32
CA PHE A 196 -7.96 -17.93 -6.37
C PHE A 196 -8.18 -19.40 -6.73
N PRO A 197 -7.25 -20.07 -7.47
CA PRO A 197 -7.42 -21.48 -7.81
C PRO A 197 -7.76 -22.36 -6.62
N GLY A 198 -8.87 -23.08 -6.69
CA GLY A 198 -9.40 -23.93 -5.63
C GLY A 198 -10.15 -23.20 -4.51
N GLU A 199 -10.40 -21.91 -4.63
CA GLU A 199 -11.29 -21.18 -3.71
C GLU A 199 -12.74 -21.61 -3.95
N THR A 200 -13.35 -22.27 -2.97
CA THR A 200 -14.78 -22.64 -3.02
C THR A 200 -15.69 -21.44 -2.74
N ILE A 201 -17.01 -21.63 -2.82
CA ILE A 201 -17.97 -20.61 -2.40
C ILE A 201 -17.89 -20.40 -0.89
N GLU A 202 -17.71 -21.45 -0.13
CA GLU A 202 -17.57 -21.44 1.34
C GLU A 202 -16.29 -20.70 1.77
N ASP A 203 -15.17 -20.89 1.05
CA ASP A 203 -13.92 -20.16 1.31
C ASP A 203 -14.10 -18.66 1.05
N PHE A 204 -14.82 -18.29 -0.01
CA PHE A 204 -15.15 -16.90 -0.32
C PHE A 204 -16.05 -16.26 0.73
N GLU A 205 -17.13 -16.96 1.17
CA GLU A 205 -18.00 -16.47 2.24
C GLU A 205 -17.25 -16.35 3.58
N THR A 206 -16.30 -17.26 3.86
CA THR A 206 -15.38 -17.15 5.01
C THR A 206 -14.55 -15.87 4.93
N THR A 207 -13.98 -15.57 3.76
CA THR A 207 -13.24 -14.32 3.53
C THR A 207 -14.12 -13.09 3.74
N ARG A 208 -15.38 -13.10 3.25
CA ARG A 208 -16.33 -11.99 3.47
C ARG A 208 -16.68 -11.77 4.94
N ALA A 209 -16.91 -12.86 5.68
CA ALA A 209 -17.18 -12.78 7.12
C ALA A 209 -15.97 -12.20 7.87
N PHE A 210 -14.77 -12.69 7.56
CA PHE A 210 -13.52 -12.21 8.15
C PHE A 210 -13.27 -10.71 7.90
N VAL A 211 -13.48 -10.26 6.67
CA VAL A 211 -13.29 -8.83 6.30
C VAL A 211 -14.17 -7.92 7.14
N LYS A 212 -15.41 -8.33 7.43
CA LYS A 212 -16.33 -7.57 8.30
C LYS A 212 -15.86 -7.58 9.76
N GLU A 213 -15.40 -8.73 10.27
CA GLU A 213 -14.87 -8.88 11.61
C GLU A 213 -13.60 -8.05 11.85
N ALA A 214 -12.73 -8.00 10.84
CA ALA A 214 -11.47 -7.29 10.93
C ALA A 214 -11.59 -5.76 10.92
N GLU A 215 -12.78 -5.19 10.63
CA GLU A 215 -13.08 -3.74 10.62
C GLU A 215 -12.00 -2.92 9.91
N LEU A 216 -11.65 -3.32 8.69
CA LEU A 216 -10.62 -2.66 7.90
C LEU A 216 -11.12 -1.33 7.32
N ALA A 217 -10.23 -0.35 7.26
CA ALA A 217 -10.56 0.99 6.76
C ALA A 217 -10.82 1.01 5.26
N ASP A 218 -10.07 0.18 4.50
CA ASP A 218 -10.25 0.02 3.06
C ASP A 218 -9.61 -1.29 2.57
N ILE A 219 -10.11 -1.81 1.46
CA ILE A 219 -9.64 -3.07 0.86
C ILE A 219 -9.62 -2.94 -0.65
N HIS A 220 -8.45 -3.17 -1.23
CA HIS A 220 -8.35 -3.33 -2.67
C HIS A 220 -8.72 -4.77 -3.07
N VAL A 221 -9.81 -4.91 -3.78
CA VAL A 221 -10.32 -6.22 -4.24
C VAL A 221 -9.84 -6.49 -5.65
N PHE A 222 -9.15 -7.62 -5.83
CA PHE A 222 -8.65 -8.07 -7.14
C PHE A 222 -9.24 -9.45 -7.51
N PRO A 223 -9.83 -9.62 -8.69
CA PRO A 223 -10.05 -10.95 -9.22
C PRO A 223 -8.68 -11.60 -9.50
N TYR A 224 -8.52 -12.88 -9.15
CA TYR A 224 -7.28 -13.59 -9.48
C TYR A 224 -7.01 -13.52 -10.98
N SER A 225 -5.84 -13.02 -11.34
CA SER A 225 -5.34 -12.97 -12.70
C SER A 225 -4.18 -13.95 -12.86
N GLU A 226 -4.35 -14.88 -13.78
CA GLU A 226 -3.34 -15.85 -14.10
C GLU A 226 -2.10 -15.17 -14.68
N ARG A 227 -0.93 -15.51 -14.11
CA ARG A 227 0.37 -15.03 -14.59
C ARG A 227 1.22 -16.23 -15.01
N THR A 228 1.48 -16.34 -16.29
CA THR A 228 2.32 -17.40 -16.84
C THR A 228 3.65 -17.52 -16.09
N GLY A 229 4.03 -18.75 -15.72
CA GLY A 229 5.26 -19.00 -14.96
C GLY A 229 5.08 -19.09 -13.45
N THR A 230 3.93 -18.69 -12.90
CA THR A 230 3.62 -18.88 -11.48
C THR A 230 3.15 -20.30 -11.18
N ARG A 231 3.28 -20.70 -9.90
CA ARG A 231 2.73 -22.00 -9.44
C ARG A 231 1.20 -22.00 -9.52
N ALA A 232 0.56 -20.88 -9.17
CA ALA A 232 -0.91 -20.74 -9.20
C ALA A 232 -1.49 -20.90 -10.61
N ALA A 233 -0.78 -20.45 -11.66
CA ALA A 233 -1.21 -20.65 -13.06
C ALA A 233 -1.25 -22.12 -13.49
N LYS A 234 -0.56 -23.01 -12.76
CA LYS A 234 -0.51 -24.46 -13.04
C LYS A 234 -1.47 -25.28 -12.17
N MET A 235 -2.20 -24.65 -11.27
CA MET A 235 -3.22 -25.33 -10.45
C MET A 235 -4.43 -25.68 -11.32
N GLU A 236 -4.99 -26.89 -11.12
CA GLU A 236 -6.07 -27.39 -11.96
C GLU A 236 -7.42 -26.73 -11.67
N ASP A 237 -7.67 -26.40 -10.40
CA ASP A 237 -8.97 -25.89 -9.90
C ASP A 237 -9.14 -24.38 -10.19
N GLN A 238 -8.99 -23.94 -11.44
CA GLN A 238 -9.19 -22.54 -11.82
C GLN A 238 -10.66 -22.15 -11.68
N VAL A 239 -10.92 -21.01 -11.02
CA VAL A 239 -12.26 -20.45 -10.92
C VAL A 239 -12.62 -19.74 -12.24
N GLU A 240 -13.84 -19.91 -12.72
CA GLU A 240 -14.33 -19.29 -13.94
C GLU A 240 -14.30 -17.75 -13.88
N ALA A 241 -14.00 -17.11 -15.01
CA ALA A 241 -13.86 -15.66 -15.08
C ALA A 241 -15.12 -14.90 -14.61
N GLN A 242 -16.31 -15.41 -14.95
CA GLN A 242 -17.58 -14.84 -14.54
C GLN A 242 -17.78 -14.91 -13.02
N GLU A 243 -17.37 -16.03 -12.40
CA GLU A 243 -17.46 -16.20 -10.95
C GLU A 243 -16.46 -15.31 -10.21
N LYS A 244 -15.23 -15.15 -10.72
CA LYS A 244 -14.26 -14.17 -10.19
C LYS A 244 -14.84 -12.74 -10.19
N HIS A 245 -15.46 -12.36 -11.29
CA HIS A 245 -16.08 -11.04 -11.42
C HIS A 245 -17.23 -10.88 -10.42
N ARG A 246 -18.13 -11.86 -10.33
CA ARG A 246 -19.24 -11.86 -9.37
C ARG A 246 -18.75 -11.71 -7.92
N ARG A 247 -17.70 -12.47 -7.52
CA ARG A 247 -17.10 -12.37 -6.19
C ARG A 247 -16.49 -10.98 -5.93
N SER A 248 -15.79 -10.42 -6.93
CA SER A 248 -15.25 -9.06 -6.83
C SER A 248 -16.34 -8.03 -6.57
N GLU A 249 -17.42 -8.04 -7.34
CA GLU A 249 -18.53 -7.07 -7.18
C GLU A 249 -19.21 -7.19 -5.82
N ILE A 250 -19.36 -8.42 -5.32
CA ILE A 250 -19.95 -8.65 -3.99
C ILE A 250 -19.04 -8.07 -2.91
N LEU A 251 -17.75 -8.38 -2.94
CA LEU A 251 -16.82 -7.93 -1.92
C LEU A 251 -16.59 -6.42 -1.98
N ILE A 252 -16.55 -5.82 -3.17
CA ILE A 252 -16.44 -4.35 -3.34
C ILE A 252 -17.61 -3.64 -2.64
N ARG A 253 -18.84 -4.13 -2.79
CA ARG A 253 -20.01 -3.57 -2.09
C ARG A 253 -19.90 -3.69 -0.56
N ASP A 254 -19.38 -4.83 -0.06
CA ASP A 254 -19.14 -4.99 1.39
C ASP A 254 -18.08 -3.98 1.87
N VAL A 255 -17.02 -3.77 1.08
CA VAL A 255 -15.92 -2.82 1.37
C VAL A 255 -16.40 -1.37 1.38
N GLU A 256 -17.27 -0.98 0.45
CA GLU A 256 -17.85 0.37 0.42
C GLU A 256 -18.58 0.70 1.72
N GLN A 257 -19.30 -0.27 2.30
CA GLN A 257 -19.97 -0.09 3.59
C GLN A 257 -18.97 0.08 4.74
N LEU A 258 -17.92 -0.75 4.80
CA LEU A 258 -16.87 -0.65 5.81
C LEU A 258 -16.13 0.69 5.74
N ASN A 259 -15.80 1.11 4.53
CA ASN A 259 -15.13 2.37 4.29
C ASN A 259 -15.97 3.58 4.74
N GLN A 260 -17.29 3.56 4.46
CA GLN A 260 -18.20 4.59 4.95
C GLN A 260 -18.28 4.62 6.48
N GLU A 261 -18.34 3.46 7.15
CA GLU A 261 -18.34 3.40 8.62
C GLU A 261 -17.03 3.94 9.20
N TYR A 262 -15.89 3.55 8.63
CA TYR A 262 -14.59 4.06 9.05
C TYR A 262 -14.49 5.59 8.94
N ARG A 263 -14.98 6.16 7.84
CA ARG A 263 -14.94 7.61 7.58
C ARG A 263 -15.82 8.42 8.52
N LYS A 264 -16.95 7.87 9.02
CA LYS A 264 -17.85 8.57 9.96
C LYS A 264 -17.15 9.03 11.23
N TYR A 265 -16.07 8.33 11.64
CA TYR A 265 -15.27 8.71 12.81
C TYR A 265 -14.77 10.15 12.73
N PHE A 266 -14.48 10.67 11.54
CA PHE A 266 -13.86 11.98 11.36
C PHE A 266 -14.87 13.14 11.38
N ILE A 267 -16.18 12.88 11.28
CA ILE A 267 -17.20 13.92 11.29
C ILE A 267 -17.18 14.64 12.64
N GLY A 268 -17.04 15.97 12.60
CA GLY A 268 -16.96 16.83 13.79
C GLY A 268 -15.60 16.80 14.50
N LYS A 269 -14.60 16.09 13.96
CA LYS A 269 -13.25 16.04 14.52
C LYS A 269 -12.31 16.98 13.76
N GLU A 270 -11.31 17.46 14.48
CA GLU A 270 -10.19 18.18 13.88
C GLU A 270 -9.32 17.19 13.07
N VAL A 271 -9.06 17.53 11.82
CA VAL A 271 -8.23 16.77 10.89
C VAL A 271 -7.19 17.68 10.27
N THR A 272 -5.99 17.15 10.06
CA THR A 272 -4.94 17.83 9.30
C THR A 272 -4.85 17.18 7.92
N VAL A 273 -5.12 17.94 6.87
CA VAL A 273 -5.12 17.46 5.47
C VAL A 273 -3.94 18.09 4.73
N LEU A 274 -3.19 17.26 4.01
CA LEU A 274 -2.25 17.72 2.99
C LEU A 274 -3.02 17.82 1.68
N PHE A 275 -3.28 19.03 1.20
CA PHE A 275 -3.96 19.27 -0.06
C PHE A 275 -3.05 18.97 -1.25
N GLU A 276 -3.60 18.34 -2.30
CA GLU A 276 -2.82 17.71 -3.36
C GLU A 276 -3.16 18.22 -4.75
N GLU A 277 -4.44 18.31 -5.07
CA GLU A 277 -4.89 18.63 -6.42
C GLU A 277 -6.35 19.12 -6.44
N ILE A 278 -6.73 19.80 -7.51
CA ILE A 278 -8.13 20.14 -7.76
C ILE A 278 -8.76 19.03 -8.58
N GLN A 279 -9.84 18.44 -8.07
CA GLN A 279 -10.62 17.42 -8.78
C GLN A 279 -12.08 17.83 -8.93
N LYS A 280 -12.69 17.44 -10.04
CA LYS A 280 -14.11 17.65 -10.29
C LYS A 280 -14.91 16.43 -9.85
N ILE A 281 -15.79 16.59 -8.87
CA ILE A 281 -16.66 15.54 -8.30
C ILE A 281 -18.09 16.04 -8.44
N ASP A 282 -18.95 15.27 -9.08
CA ASP A 282 -20.36 15.60 -9.34
C ASP A 282 -20.60 17.04 -9.90
N GLY A 283 -19.69 17.48 -10.74
CA GLY A 283 -19.77 18.80 -11.39
C GLY A 283 -19.15 19.95 -10.60
N ILE A 284 -18.77 19.75 -9.34
CA ILE A 284 -18.17 20.74 -8.45
C ILE A 284 -16.64 20.50 -8.40
N SER A 285 -15.86 21.58 -8.47
CA SER A 285 -14.41 21.52 -8.31
C SER A 285 -14.03 21.58 -6.82
N TYR A 286 -13.32 20.58 -6.36
CA TYR A 286 -12.80 20.51 -4.98
C TYR A 286 -11.28 20.53 -5.00
N LEU A 287 -10.68 21.31 -4.09
CA LEU A 287 -9.30 21.11 -3.70
C LEU A 287 -9.27 19.91 -2.75
N THR A 288 -8.60 18.84 -3.15
CA THR A 288 -8.64 17.55 -2.44
C THR A 288 -7.28 17.19 -1.86
N GLY A 289 -7.28 16.39 -0.81
CA GLY A 289 -6.08 15.90 -0.16
C GLY A 289 -6.38 14.81 0.85
N HIS A 290 -5.35 14.32 1.53
CA HIS A 290 -5.48 13.23 2.49
C HIS A 290 -4.99 13.62 3.88
N ASN A 291 -5.64 13.06 4.91
CA ASN A 291 -5.13 13.13 6.25
C ASN A 291 -4.03 12.06 6.49
N GLU A 292 -3.49 11.98 7.70
CA GLU A 292 -2.46 11.01 8.06
C GLU A 292 -2.96 9.55 8.01
N ARG A 293 -4.27 9.31 8.06
CA ARG A 293 -4.90 7.99 7.93
C ARG A 293 -5.35 7.66 6.51
N TYR A 294 -4.90 8.47 5.53
CA TYR A 294 -5.20 8.30 4.11
C TYR A 294 -6.68 8.44 3.74
N VAL A 295 -7.48 9.06 4.61
CA VAL A 295 -8.85 9.46 4.29
C VAL A 295 -8.80 10.71 3.44
N ARG A 296 -9.58 10.69 2.35
CA ARG A 296 -9.65 11.80 1.40
C ARG A 296 -10.64 12.85 1.86
N PHE A 297 -10.21 14.09 1.82
CA PHE A 297 -10.99 15.27 2.13
C PHE A 297 -10.99 16.24 0.96
N GLY A 298 -12.05 17.06 0.88
CA GLY A 298 -12.14 18.12 -0.11
C GLY A 298 -12.84 19.35 0.43
N VAL A 299 -12.45 20.49 -0.10
CA VAL A 299 -13.11 21.78 0.11
C VAL A 299 -13.42 22.40 -1.25
N PRO A 300 -14.55 23.13 -1.43
CA PRO A 300 -14.87 23.74 -2.71
C PRO A 300 -13.75 24.66 -3.18
N ALA A 301 -13.20 24.41 -4.36
CA ALA A 301 -12.01 25.11 -4.87
C ALA A 301 -12.28 26.60 -5.14
N GLU A 302 -13.52 26.98 -5.49
CA GLU A 302 -13.88 28.37 -5.82
C GLU A 302 -13.93 29.29 -4.59
N THR A 303 -14.14 28.74 -3.39
CA THR A 303 -14.34 29.53 -2.16
C THR A 303 -13.23 29.33 -1.13
N THR A 304 -12.35 28.36 -1.34
CA THR A 304 -11.25 28.10 -0.41
C THR A 304 -10.10 29.09 -0.57
N LYS A 305 -9.42 29.36 0.54
CA LYS A 305 -8.14 30.10 0.58
C LYS A 305 -6.92 29.18 0.64
N TYR A 306 -7.16 27.87 0.62
CA TYR A 306 -6.09 26.87 0.72
C TYR A 306 -5.50 26.58 -0.66
N GLU A 307 -4.27 26.10 -0.69
CA GLU A 307 -3.49 25.83 -1.88
C GLU A 307 -2.95 24.39 -1.89
N GLU A 308 -2.57 23.89 -3.06
CA GLU A 308 -1.89 22.61 -3.22
C GLU A 308 -0.57 22.60 -2.43
N ASN A 309 -0.15 21.44 -1.95
CA ASN A 309 1.00 21.22 -1.08
C ASN A 309 0.92 21.95 0.29
N GLN A 310 -0.25 22.43 0.66
CA GLN A 310 -0.49 23.03 1.98
C GLN A 310 -1.04 22.00 2.95
N MET A 311 -0.48 21.96 4.17
CA MET A 311 -1.07 21.22 5.29
C MET A 311 -1.99 22.15 6.06
N VAL A 312 -3.25 21.75 6.20
CA VAL A 312 -4.29 22.56 6.84
C VAL A 312 -5.04 21.73 7.86
N THR A 313 -5.24 22.31 9.04
CA THR A 313 -6.05 21.74 10.11
C THR A 313 -7.41 22.42 10.16
N PHE A 314 -8.48 21.64 10.15
CA PHE A 314 -9.88 22.12 10.25
C PHE A 314 -10.77 21.06 10.87
N VAL A 315 -11.95 21.46 11.33
CA VAL A 315 -12.99 20.52 11.80
C VAL A 315 -13.71 19.95 10.57
N ALA A 316 -13.65 18.63 10.40
CA ALA A 316 -14.26 17.97 9.25
C ALA A 316 -15.79 17.91 9.38
N GLU A 317 -16.49 18.41 8.39
CA GLU A 317 -17.91 18.21 8.18
C GLU A 317 -18.14 17.01 7.25
N LYS A 318 -19.36 16.48 7.22
CA LYS A 318 -19.72 15.33 6.39
C LYS A 318 -19.40 15.59 4.90
N GLU A 319 -19.64 16.81 4.44
CA GLU A 319 -19.44 17.27 3.06
C GLU A 319 -17.97 17.38 2.67
N ASN A 320 -17.07 17.44 3.66
CA ASN A 320 -15.62 17.46 3.41
C ASN A 320 -15.04 16.07 3.16
N ILE A 321 -15.72 15.00 3.52
CA ILE A 321 -15.22 13.62 3.43
C ILE A 321 -15.66 13.03 2.08
N LEU A 322 -14.66 12.67 1.24
CA LEU A 322 -14.88 12.26 -0.15
C LEU A 322 -14.70 10.76 -0.36
#